data_445a503bac59ff70ace6b75415b58c39
#
_entry.id   445a503bac59ff70ace6b75415b58c39
#
_cell.length_a   1.000
_cell.length_b   1.000
_cell.length_c   1.000
_cell.angle_alpha   90.00
_cell.angle_beta   90.00
_cell.angle_gamma   90.00
#
_symmetry.space_group_name_H-M   'P 1'
#
loop_
_entity.id
_entity.type
_entity.pdbx_description
1 polymer ?
#
loop_
_entity_poly.entity_id
_entity_poly.type
_entity_poly.pdbx_seq_one_letter_code
_entity_poly.pdbx_strand_id
1 'polypeptide(L)'
;MSAGGTSVGELASARQERPATLVEAGEILRRAEKDRARVLFLGGGTELSLGAPPTGVEVVLGTERLDRIVEHAPLDQIVTVEAGVRLANLQELLARSGQMLALDAPWASRATLGGLVATNAFGPRRTRYGSIRDLIIGVSILRADGTEARGGGKVVKNVAGFDLPKLMVGSLGTLGLIGTVTFRLHPLPEAASTVLCGDLDADAVRRLVLAMRQVQLEPTAVAALVREGGDDLGVRFDGRFEVGVRFEGFEKGVRQQTSRLLELATRQGWGAEEAGVDAARDFWTRHDRAREEPAGFRAKLAAEPTDLERVANGVLGSLFPVLERPRAVCYPVLGLAFVAGEVRSAPPVLAAVAAAREALPQGSVVVHAAPPEVRAGLDVWGPAPAALALMAQVKDRLDPGRRLAPGRFVGGL
;
A
#
# COMPACT_ATOMS: atom_id res chain seq x y z
N MET A 1 -16.44 -17.38 -1.64
CA MET A 1 -15.37 -16.96 -2.55
C MET A 1 -14.19 -16.54 -1.67
N SER A 2 -13.22 -17.43 -1.48
CA SER A 2 -12.10 -17.28 -0.56
C SER A 2 -10.99 -16.49 -1.25
N ALA A 3 -10.74 -15.26 -0.77
CA ALA A 3 -9.46 -14.61 -1.05
C ALA A 3 -8.37 -15.37 -0.26
N GLY A 4 -7.39 -15.92 -0.96
CA GLY A 4 -6.33 -16.74 -0.38
C GLY A 4 -5.51 -15.98 0.68
N GLY A 5 -5.33 -16.60 1.82
CA GLY A 5 -4.52 -16.15 2.96
C GLY A 5 -5.37 -16.09 4.21
N THR A 6 -4.93 -16.47 5.34
CA THR A 6 -5.54 -16.76 6.63
C THR A 6 -6.98 -17.25 6.47
N SER A 7 -7.23 -18.51 6.67
CA SER A 7 -8.56 -19.06 6.38
C SER A 7 -9.62 -18.25 7.13
N VAL A 8 -10.59 -17.71 6.41
CA VAL A 8 -11.77 -17.05 6.99
C VAL A 8 -12.40 -17.96 8.06
N GLY A 9 -12.17 -19.28 7.96
CA GLY A 9 -12.59 -20.28 8.92
C GLY A 9 -11.92 -20.17 10.30
N GLU A 10 -10.62 -19.86 10.39
CA GLU A 10 -9.95 -19.70 11.69
C GLU A 10 -10.38 -18.42 12.41
N LEU A 11 -10.65 -17.34 11.66
CA LEU A 11 -11.18 -16.10 12.24
C LEU A 11 -12.68 -16.19 12.54
N ALA A 12 -13.42 -17.08 11.88
CA ALA A 12 -14.85 -17.28 12.11
C ALA A 12 -15.16 -17.90 13.47
N SER A 13 -14.22 -18.64 14.08
CA SER A 13 -14.37 -19.20 15.43
C SER A 13 -14.07 -18.20 16.55
N ALA A 14 -13.38 -17.09 16.24
CA ALA A 14 -13.09 -16.04 17.21
C ALA A 14 -14.33 -15.20 17.52
N ARG A 15 -14.39 -14.68 18.76
CA ARG A 15 -15.45 -13.75 19.18
C ARG A 15 -15.38 -12.46 18.35
N GLN A 16 -16.49 -12.15 17.67
CA GLN A 16 -16.60 -10.95 16.83
C GLN A 16 -17.12 -9.79 17.67
N GLU A 17 -16.32 -8.73 17.82
CA GLU A 17 -16.67 -7.52 18.56
C GLU A 17 -16.70 -6.32 17.60
N ARG A 18 -17.73 -5.48 17.69
CA ARG A 18 -17.97 -4.35 16.77
C ARG A 18 -18.34 -3.09 17.53
N PRO A 19 -17.39 -2.47 18.24
CA PRO A 19 -17.66 -1.27 19.03
C PRO A 19 -18.11 -0.12 18.14
N ALA A 20 -19.04 0.69 18.65
CA ALA A 20 -19.49 1.92 18.01
C ALA A 20 -18.74 3.15 18.53
N THR A 21 -17.97 3.01 19.61
CA THR A 21 -17.19 4.08 20.21
C THR A 21 -15.81 3.58 20.65
N LEU A 22 -14.86 4.52 20.76
CA LEU A 22 -13.53 4.18 21.29
C LEU A 22 -13.59 3.76 22.77
N VAL A 23 -14.57 4.23 23.52
CA VAL A 23 -14.79 3.81 24.92
C VAL A 23 -15.15 2.32 24.97
N GLU A 24 -16.14 1.88 24.16
CA GLU A 24 -16.51 0.47 24.03
C GLU A 24 -15.31 -0.40 23.56
N ALA A 25 -14.54 0.08 22.57
CA ALA A 25 -13.34 -0.62 22.12
C ALA A 25 -12.31 -0.78 23.23
N GLY A 26 -12.10 0.25 24.07
CA GLY A 26 -11.23 0.21 25.23
C GLY A 26 -11.71 -0.80 26.29
N GLU A 27 -13.03 -0.91 26.52
CA GLU A 27 -13.60 -1.90 27.43
C GLU A 27 -13.40 -3.34 26.91
N ILE A 28 -13.55 -3.55 25.61
CA ILE A 28 -13.27 -4.86 24.98
C ILE A 28 -11.80 -5.22 25.18
N LEU A 29 -10.87 -4.29 24.96
CA LEU A 29 -9.43 -4.55 25.14
C LEU A 29 -9.09 -4.84 26.61
N ARG A 30 -9.67 -4.12 27.58
CA ARG A 30 -9.49 -4.41 29.03
C ARG A 30 -9.99 -5.81 29.40
N ARG A 31 -11.15 -6.22 28.87
CA ARG A 31 -11.65 -7.60 29.05
C ARG A 31 -10.69 -8.62 28.43
N ALA A 32 -10.27 -8.39 27.19
CA ALA A 32 -9.32 -9.26 26.49
C ALA A 32 -7.98 -9.35 27.24
N GLU A 33 -7.52 -8.27 27.89
CA GLU A 33 -6.31 -8.29 28.72
C GLU A 33 -6.49 -9.17 29.95
N LYS A 34 -7.60 -9.00 30.68
CA LYS A 34 -7.92 -9.83 31.86
C LYS A 34 -7.99 -11.31 31.49
N ASP A 35 -8.59 -11.63 30.36
CA ASP A 35 -8.75 -12.99 29.85
C ASP A 35 -7.47 -13.53 29.16
N ARG A 36 -6.44 -12.68 28.99
CA ARG A 36 -5.23 -12.94 28.20
C ARG A 36 -5.53 -13.31 26.74
N ALA A 37 -6.68 -12.91 26.22
CA ALA A 37 -7.14 -13.23 24.89
C ALA A 37 -6.33 -12.51 23.80
N ARG A 38 -6.06 -13.19 22.70
CA ARG A 38 -5.36 -12.67 21.53
C ARG A 38 -6.34 -11.96 20.63
N VAL A 39 -5.98 -10.72 20.24
CA VAL A 39 -6.88 -9.81 19.53
C VAL A 39 -6.33 -9.51 18.13
N LEU A 40 -7.21 -9.57 17.13
CA LEU A 40 -6.95 -9.08 15.79
C LEU A 40 -7.87 -7.88 15.50
N PHE A 41 -7.30 -6.78 15.01
CA PHE A 41 -8.08 -5.64 14.54
C PHE A 41 -8.43 -5.81 13.06
N LEU A 42 -9.69 -5.56 12.71
CA LEU A 42 -10.22 -5.73 11.37
C LEU A 42 -10.86 -4.42 10.89
N GLY A 43 -10.30 -3.82 9.83
CA GLY A 43 -10.91 -2.74 9.07
C GLY A 43 -11.68 -3.28 7.87
N GLY A 44 -11.45 -2.74 6.67
CA GLY A 44 -12.07 -3.20 5.43
C GLY A 44 -11.64 -4.59 4.93
N GLY A 45 -10.68 -5.25 5.59
CA GLY A 45 -10.20 -6.59 5.25
C GLY A 45 -9.42 -6.69 3.94
N THR A 46 -9.05 -5.57 3.32
CA THR A 46 -8.42 -5.53 1.99
C THR A 46 -7.00 -6.08 1.96
N GLU A 47 -6.27 -5.97 3.08
CA GLU A 47 -4.89 -6.45 3.23
C GLU A 47 -4.76 -7.43 4.42
N LEU A 48 -5.80 -8.23 4.68
CA LEU A 48 -5.78 -9.20 5.76
C LEU A 48 -4.70 -10.27 5.56
N SER A 49 -4.38 -10.59 4.31
CA SER A 49 -3.34 -11.54 3.93
C SER A 49 -1.91 -11.02 4.07
N LEU A 50 -1.70 -9.70 4.25
CA LEU A 50 -0.37 -9.12 4.44
C LEU A 50 0.23 -9.55 5.78
N GLY A 51 1.48 -10.01 5.75
CA GLY A 51 2.19 -10.55 6.89
C GLY A 51 1.95 -12.03 7.12
N ALA A 52 2.53 -12.59 8.17
CA ALA A 52 2.27 -13.95 8.55
C ALA A 52 0.84 -14.10 9.12
N PRO A 53 0.19 -15.27 8.98
CA PRO A 53 -1.10 -15.51 9.61
C PRO A 53 -1.02 -15.32 11.13
N PRO A 54 -1.91 -14.50 11.71
CA PRO A 54 -1.92 -14.36 13.17
C PRO A 54 -2.33 -15.68 13.82
N THR A 55 -1.68 -16.03 14.93
CA THR A 55 -1.89 -17.33 15.58
C THR A 55 -2.79 -17.24 16.80
N GLY A 56 -3.77 -18.17 16.88
CA GLY A 56 -4.60 -18.35 18.08
C GLY A 56 -5.46 -17.13 18.43
N VAL A 57 -5.98 -16.43 17.43
CA VAL A 57 -6.87 -15.26 17.61
C VAL A 57 -8.18 -15.70 18.27
N GLU A 58 -8.53 -15.10 19.40
CA GLU A 58 -9.74 -15.38 20.18
C GLU A 58 -10.77 -14.26 20.07
N VAL A 59 -10.31 -13.03 19.74
CA VAL A 59 -11.17 -11.84 19.54
C VAL A 59 -10.80 -11.16 18.24
N VAL A 60 -11.80 -10.94 17.38
CA VAL A 60 -11.70 -10.04 16.22
C VAL A 60 -12.46 -8.77 16.55
N LEU A 61 -11.76 -7.64 16.62
CA LEU A 61 -12.34 -6.33 16.87
C LEU A 61 -12.44 -5.56 15.55
N GLY A 62 -13.67 -5.47 15.04
CA GLY A 62 -14.01 -4.75 13.82
C GLY A 62 -14.13 -3.25 14.06
N THR A 63 -13.66 -2.44 13.11
CA THR A 63 -13.71 -0.97 13.20
C THR A 63 -14.81 -0.35 12.32
N GLU A 64 -15.66 -1.15 11.70
CA GLU A 64 -16.65 -0.70 10.73
C GLU A 64 -17.70 0.28 11.28
N ARG A 65 -17.90 0.32 12.61
CA ARG A 65 -18.80 1.25 13.31
C ARG A 65 -18.09 2.47 13.91
N LEU A 66 -16.76 2.53 13.80
CA LEU A 66 -15.94 3.69 14.13
C LEU A 66 -15.74 4.49 12.85
N ASP A 67 -16.81 5.07 12.28
CA ASP A 67 -16.84 5.60 10.92
C ASP A 67 -17.22 7.08 10.85
N ARG A 68 -17.09 7.82 11.95
CA ARG A 68 -17.42 9.25 12.03
C ARG A 68 -16.31 10.13 11.47
N ILE A 69 -16.72 11.18 10.75
CA ILE A 69 -15.87 12.34 10.51
C ILE A 69 -15.89 13.18 11.78
N VAL A 70 -14.79 13.17 12.53
CA VAL A 70 -14.69 13.86 13.82
C VAL A 70 -14.61 15.37 13.61
N GLU A 71 -13.84 15.79 12.60
CA GLU A 71 -13.65 17.20 12.27
C GLU A 71 -13.19 17.32 10.80
N HIS A 72 -13.71 18.32 10.12
CA HIS A 72 -13.17 18.78 8.84
C HIS A 72 -13.03 20.29 8.90
N ALA A 73 -11.81 20.81 8.82
CA ALA A 73 -11.47 22.22 8.80
C ALA A 73 -10.87 22.61 7.45
N PRO A 74 -11.70 22.99 6.46
CA PRO A 74 -11.25 23.25 5.10
C PRO A 74 -10.22 24.38 5.00
N LEU A 75 -10.35 25.42 5.80
CA LEU A 75 -9.41 26.56 5.79
C LEU A 75 -8.01 26.16 6.27
N ASP A 76 -7.93 25.21 7.19
CA ASP A 76 -6.66 24.68 7.72
C ASP A 76 -6.15 23.49 6.92
N GLN A 77 -6.92 23.04 5.92
CA GLN A 77 -6.63 21.86 5.10
C GLN A 77 -6.36 20.61 5.94
N ILE A 78 -7.17 20.37 6.95
CA ILE A 78 -7.09 19.20 7.82
C ILE A 78 -8.42 18.47 7.95
N VAL A 79 -8.33 17.16 8.16
CA VAL A 79 -9.47 16.33 8.55
C VAL A 79 -9.07 15.34 9.63
N THR A 80 -9.93 15.16 10.63
CA THR A 80 -9.81 14.09 11.64
C THR A 80 -10.96 13.13 11.48
N VAL A 81 -10.64 11.85 11.35
CA VAL A 81 -11.61 10.79 11.11
C VAL A 81 -11.38 9.60 12.03
N GLU A 82 -12.41 8.85 12.31
CA GLU A 82 -12.29 7.53 12.95
C GLU A 82 -11.72 6.49 11.98
N ALA A 83 -11.09 5.45 12.54
CA ALA A 83 -10.32 4.46 11.78
C ALA A 83 -11.16 3.63 10.78
N GLY A 84 -12.46 3.48 11.00
CA GLY A 84 -13.38 2.73 10.14
C GLY A 84 -13.92 3.51 8.94
N VAL A 85 -13.67 4.81 8.85
CA VAL A 85 -14.06 5.61 7.66
C VAL A 85 -13.40 5.04 6.42
N ARG A 86 -14.17 4.81 5.36
CA ARG A 86 -13.68 4.31 4.07
C ARG A 86 -13.05 5.45 3.27
N LEU A 87 -11.96 5.16 2.55
CA LEU A 87 -11.27 6.17 1.75
C LEU A 87 -12.17 6.82 0.71
N ALA A 88 -12.99 6.04 -0.01
CA ALA A 88 -13.90 6.60 -1.02
C ALA A 88 -14.92 7.58 -0.40
N ASN A 89 -15.51 7.23 0.76
CA ASN A 89 -16.47 8.11 1.43
C ASN A 89 -15.82 9.42 1.90
N LEU A 90 -14.58 9.34 2.40
CA LEU A 90 -13.84 10.53 2.76
C LEU A 90 -13.54 11.40 1.54
N GLN A 91 -13.08 10.82 0.44
CA GLN A 91 -12.77 11.57 -0.79
C GLN A 91 -14.01 12.29 -1.34
N GLU A 92 -15.17 11.63 -1.33
CA GLU A 92 -16.44 12.23 -1.76
C GLU A 92 -16.84 13.43 -0.88
N LEU A 93 -16.66 13.31 0.44
CA LEU A 93 -16.93 14.42 1.36
C LEU A 93 -15.98 15.60 1.12
N LEU A 94 -14.68 15.34 1.00
CA LEU A 94 -13.66 16.37 0.81
C LEU A 94 -13.81 17.09 -0.53
N ALA A 95 -14.23 16.38 -1.58
CA ALA A 95 -14.45 16.94 -2.92
C ALA A 95 -15.49 18.05 -2.91
N ARG A 96 -16.50 18.01 -2.03
CA ARG A 96 -17.52 19.08 -1.87
C ARG A 96 -16.91 20.42 -1.43
N SER A 97 -15.74 20.38 -0.81
CA SER A 97 -14.97 21.55 -0.39
C SER A 97 -13.77 21.83 -1.31
N GLY A 98 -13.70 21.22 -2.50
CA GLY A 98 -12.60 21.38 -3.42
C GLY A 98 -11.28 20.79 -2.92
N GLN A 99 -11.33 19.79 -2.03
CA GLN A 99 -10.17 19.20 -1.38
C GLN A 99 -10.09 17.69 -1.60
N MET A 100 -8.91 17.11 -1.36
CA MET A 100 -8.67 15.68 -1.37
C MET A 100 -7.67 15.29 -0.28
N LEU A 101 -7.78 14.05 0.22
CA LEU A 101 -6.65 13.35 0.79
C LEU A 101 -5.83 12.81 -0.39
N ALA A 102 -4.59 13.25 -0.57
CA ALA A 102 -3.75 12.91 -1.73
C ALA A 102 -3.24 11.46 -1.66
N LEU A 103 -4.15 10.52 -1.44
CA LEU A 103 -3.93 9.09 -1.32
C LEU A 103 -4.86 8.35 -2.28
N ASP A 104 -4.27 7.49 -3.11
CA ASP A 104 -4.93 6.67 -4.13
C ASP A 104 -4.68 5.18 -3.90
N ALA A 105 -4.85 4.73 -2.66
CA ALA A 105 -4.67 3.34 -2.28
C ALA A 105 -5.72 2.42 -2.95
N PRO A 106 -5.35 1.15 -3.24
CA PRO A 106 -6.26 0.16 -3.81
C PRO A 106 -7.50 -0.08 -2.92
N TRP A 107 -8.58 -0.54 -3.57
CA TRP A 107 -9.87 -0.88 -2.92
C TRP A 107 -10.47 0.27 -2.10
N ALA A 108 -10.38 1.51 -2.58
CA ALA A 108 -10.83 2.71 -1.86
C ALA A 108 -12.27 2.62 -1.32
N SER A 109 -13.18 1.91 -2.00
CA SER A 109 -14.56 1.69 -1.56
C SER A 109 -14.69 0.74 -0.36
N ARG A 110 -13.66 -0.05 -0.06
CA ARG A 110 -13.63 -1.02 1.05
C ARG A 110 -12.58 -0.68 2.09
N ALA A 111 -11.44 -0.15 1.67
CA ALA A 111 -10.30 0.15 2.53
C ALA A 111 -10.67 1.25 3.54
N THR A 112 -10.44 0.98 4.82
CA THR A 112 -10.66 1.92 5.92
C THR A 112 -9.39 2.71 6.24
N LEU A 113 -9.53 3.96 6.71
CA LEU A 113 -8.39 4.84 6.99
C LEU A 113 -7.41 4.23 8.01
N GLY A 114 -7.92 3.61 9.08
CA GLY A 114 -7.11 2.88 10.04
C GLY A 114 -6.38 1.69 9.42
N GLY A 115 -7.05 0.94 8.53
CA GLY A 115 -6.44 -0.15 7.76
C GLY A 115 -5.32 0.33 6.83
N LEU A 116 -5.54 1.45 6.12
CA LEU A 116 -4.54 2.06 5.24
C LEU A 116 -3.31 2.55 6.00
N VAL A 117 -3.51 3.17 7.18
CA VAL A 117 -2.39 3.54 8.08
C VAL A 117 -1.65 2.28 8.55
N ALA A 118 -2.38 1.29 9.05
CA ALA A 118 -1.79 0.06 9.59
C ALA A 118 -1.00 -0.75 8.55
N THR A 119 -1.36 -0.68 7.26
CA THR A 119 -0.69 -1.41 6.18
C THR A 119 0.27 -0.57 5.35
N ASN A 120 0.29 0.76 5.57
CA ASN A 120 1.03 1.71 4.72
C ASN A 120 0.66 1.53 3.24
N ALA A 121 -0.63 1.34 2.95
CA ALA A 121 -1.11 1.17 1.59
C ALA A 121 -1.10 2.49 0.82
N PHE A 122 -0.79 2.43 -0.47
CA PHE A 122 -0.64 3.60 -1.34
C PHE A 122 -0.83 3.23 -2.80
N GLY A 123 -1.00 4.26 -3.62
CA GLY A 123 -0.99 4.19 -5.08
C GLY A 123 0.11 5.07 -5.70
N PRO A 124 0.06 5.33 -7.01
CA PRO A 124 1.08 6.05 -7.75
C PRO A 124 1.19 7.54 -7.40
N ARG A 125 0.16 8.18 -6.82
CA ARG A 125 0.22 9.56 -6.31
C ARG A 125 1.28 9.77 -5.22
N ARG A 126 1.76 8.68 -4.61
CA ARG A 126 2.91 8.70 -3.71
C ARG A 126 4.14 9.36 -4.36
N THR A 127 4.25 9.37 -5.68
CA THR A 127 5.33 10.02 -6.42
C THR A 127 5.47 11.50 -6.06
N ARG A 128 4.34 12.24 -5.93
CA ARG A 128 4.33 13.67 -5.62
C ARG A 128 4.04 13.96 -4.15
N TYR A 129 3.06 13.26 -3.58
CA TYR A 129 2.51 13.61 -2.26
C TYR A 129 3.13 12.82 -1.11
N GLY A 130 4.01 11.86 -1.42
CA GLY A 130 4.54 10.94 -0.42
C GLY A 130 3.56 9.83 -0.06
N SER A 131 3.90 9.09 0.98
CA SER A 131 3.07 8.02 1.53
C SER A 131 2.07 8.55 2.56
N ILE A 132 1.19 7.68 3.05
CA ILE A 132 0.30 8.01 4.17
C ILE A 132 1.07 8.53 5.40
N ARG A 133 2.35 8.12 5.56
CA ARG A 133 3.27 8.60 6.59
C ARG A 133 3.55 10.11 6.48
N ASP A 134 3.52 10.64 5.25
CA ASP A 134 3.79 12.06 4.98
C ASP A 134 2.52 12.90 5.05
N LEU A 135 1.35 12.27 5.04
CA LEU A 135 0.03 12.91 5.10
C LEU A 135 -0.55 12.93 6.51
N ILE A 136 -0.20 11.94 7.36
CA ILE A 136 -0.70 11.83 8.73
C ILE A 136 0.02 12.82 9.65
N ILE A 137 -0.75 13.60 10.41
CA ILE A 137 -0.22 14.60 11.36
C ILE A 137 -0.65 14.36 12.79
N GLY A 138 -1.69 13.53 13.01
CA GLY A 138 -2.16 13.16 14.34
C GLY A 138 -2.79 11.77 14.38
N VAL A 139 -2.74 11.12 15.54
CA VAL A 139 -3.36 9.82 15.77
C VAL A 139 -3.82 9.69 17.22
N SER A 140 -4.95 9.01 17.46
CA SER A 140 -5.26 8.37 18.73
C SER A 140 -5.22 6.86 18.57
N ILE A 141 -4.72 6.16 19.57
CA ILE A 141 -4.68 4.71 19.62
C ILE A 141 -5.23 4.20 20.95
N LEU A 142 -5.74 2.99 20.94
CA LEU A 142 -5.95 2.22 22.17
C LEU A 142 -4.84 1.17 22.29
N ARG A 143 -4.12 1.20 23.41
CA ARG A 143 -3.08 0.22 23.75
C ARG A 143 -3.72 -1.12 24.12
N ALA A 144 -2.89 -2.14 24.30
CA ALA A 144 -3.34 -3.47 24.68
C ALA A 144 -4.18 -3.51 25.97
N ASP A 145 -3.90 -2.58 26.91
CA ASP A 145 -4.63 -2.42 28.19
C ASP A 145 -5.92 -1.58 28.06
N GLY A 146 -6.32 -1.21 26.84
CA GLY A 146 -7.47 -0.35 26.59
C GLY A 146 -7.27 1.14 26.98
N THR A 147 -6.05 1.55 27.31
CA THR A 147 -5.72 2.95 27.58
C THR A 147 -5.54 3.72 26.28
N GLU A 148 -6.18 4.88 26.17
CA GLU A 148 -5.99 5.76 25.03
C GLU A 148 -4.64 6.49 25.11
N ALA A 149 -3.91 6.53 24.00
CA ALA A 149 -2.74 7.37 23.82
C ALA A 149 -2.91 8.22 22.56
N ARG A 150 -2.41 9.45 22.59
CA ARG A 150 -2.49 10.40 21.48
C ARG A 150 -1.11 10.92 21.13
N GLY A 151 -0.88 11.16 19.84
CA GLY A 151 0.37 11.76 19.35
C GLY A 151 0.11 12.63 18.14
N GLY A 152 1.02 13.59 17.90
CA GLY A 152 0.82 14.59 16.86
C GLY A 152 -0.23 15.64 17.25
N GLY A 153 -0.85 16.27 16.25
CA GLY A 153 -1.85 17.33 16.49
C GLY A 153 -2.48 17.79 15.19
N LYS A 154 -3.12 18.95 15.24
CA LYS A 154 -3.78 19.59 14.10
C LYS A 154 -2.87 20.57 13.34
N VAL A 155 -1.59 20.64 13.70
CA VAL A 155 -0.61 21.53 13.08
C VAL A 155 0.46 20.71 12.37
N VAL A 156 0.86 21.16 11.19
CA VAL A 156 1.85 20.47 10.35
C VAL A 156 3.22 20.34 11.03
N LYS A 157 3.58 21.29 11.90
CA LYS A 157 4.83 21.26 12.66
C LYS A 157 4.54 21.01 14.14
N ASN A 158 4.51 19.75 14.53
CA ASN A 158 4.47 19.35 15.93
C ASN A 158 5.77 18.61 16.27
N VAL A 159 6.61 19.22 17.12
CA VAL A 159 7.91 18.68 17.52
C VAL A 159 7.92 18.19 18.98
N ALA A 160 6.76 18.21 19.65
CA ALA A 160 6.63 17.78 21.04
C ALA A 160 6.32 16.28 21.11
N GLY A 161 7.14 15.55 21.87
CA GLY A 161 6.94 14.11 22.13
C GLY A 161 7.36 13.19 21.01
N PHE A 162 7.01 11.90 21.15
CA PHE A 162 7.31 10.88 20.14
C PHE A 162 6.36 11.01 18.95
N ASP A 163 6.87 10.70 17.75
CA ASP A 163 6.11 10.68 16.50
C ASP A 163 5.25 9.41 16.41
N LEU A 164 4.25 9.33 17.26
CA LEU A 164 3.31 8.21 17.31
C LEU A 164 2.55 8.00 15.99
N PRO A 165 2.10 9.07 15.27
CA PRO A 165 1.49 8.91 13.97
C PRO A 165 2.33 8.06 13.01
N LYS A 166 3.62 8.39 12.87
CA LYS A 166 4.51 7.66 11.97
C LYS A 166 4.87 6.26 12.47
N LEU A 167 4.87 6.03 13.78
CA LEU A 167 5.08 4.70 14.35
C LEU A 167 3.92 3.74 14.01
N MET A 168 2.69 4.27 13.95
CA MET A 168 1.51 3.46 13.62
C MET A 168 1.42 3.08 12.14
N VAL A 169 2.12 3.81 11.25
CA VAL A 169 2.14 3.50 9.81
C VAL A 169 2.90 2.20 9.55
N GLY A 170 2.20 1.20 9.02
CA GLY A 170 2.75 -0.12 8.74
C GLY A 170 2.79 -1.06 9.96
N SER A 171 2.13 -0.70 11.07
CA SER A 171 2.13 -1.49 12.32
C SER A 171 1.31 -2.78 12.26
N LEU A 172 0.47 -2.98 11.25
CA LEU A 172 -0.42 -4.15 11.06
C LEU A 172 -1.33 -4.47 12.27
N GLY A 173 -1.59 -3.47 13.12
CA GLY A 173 -2.38 -3.66 14.33
C GLY A 173 -1.62 -4.36 15.49
N THR A 174 -0.31 -4.52 15.38
CA THR A 174 0.49 -5.19 16.42
C THR A 174 0.84 -4.27 17.59
N LEU A 175 0.70 -2.95 17.44
CA LEU A 175 1.08 -1.97 18.46
C LEU A 175 -0.12 -1.34 19.19
N GLY A 176 -1.32 -1.51 18.68
CA GLY A 176 -2.55 -0.94 19.24
C GLY A 176 -3.63 -0.79 18.18
N LEU A 177 -4.87 -0.54 18.63
CA LEU A 177 -5.98 -0.17 17.75
C LEU A 177 -5.83 1.31 17.38
N ILE A 178 -5.76 1.61 16.08
CA ILE A 178 -5.89 2.98 15.60
C ILE A 178 -7.33 3.43 15.82
N GLY A 179 -7.52 4.49 16.61
CA GLY A 179 -8.85 5.03 16.94
C GLY A 179 -9.27 6.14 15.99
N THR A 180 -8.49 7.23 15.98
CA THR A 180 -8.69 8.36 15.05
C THR A 180 -7.39 8.72 14.35
N VAL A 181 -7.52 9.30 13.17
CA VAL A 181 -6.39 9.80 12.38
C VAL A 181 -6.67 11.22 11.91
N THR A 182 -5.66 12.07 12.01
CA THR A 182 -5.70 13.43 11.47
C THR A 182 -4.77 13.51 10.27
N PHE A 183 -5.29 13.97 9.13
CA PHE A 183 -4.55 14.12 7.89
C PHE A 183 -4.48 15.58 7.47
N ARG A 184 -3.37 15.96 6.84
CA ARG A 184 -3.32 17.15 6.00
C ARG A 184 -3.96 16.86 4.65
N LEU A 185 -4.64 17.86 4.11
CA LEU A 185 -5.33 17.79 2.83
C LEU A 185 -4.60 18.60 1.76
N HIS A 186 -5.03 18.38 0.54
CA HIS A 186 -4.58 19.13 -0.63
C HIS A 186 -5.80 19.63 -1.41
N PRO A 187 -5.70 20.76 -2.15
CA PRO A 187 -6.75 21.17 -3.06
C PRO A 187 -6.90 20.14 -4.19
N LEU A 188 -8.11 19.99 -4.70
CA LEU A 188 -8.33 19.25 -5.95
C LEU A 188 -7.58 19.94 -7.10
N PRO A 189 -6.95 19.18 -8.00
CA PRO A 189 -6.31 19.76 -9.18
C PRO A 189 -7.36 20.37 -10.12
N GLU A 190 -7.03 21.54 -10.73
CA GLU A 190 -7.86 22.19 -11.74
C GLU A 190 -7.86 21.42 -13.07
N ALA A 191 -6.73 20.79 -13.39
CA ALA A 191 -6.51 20.04 -14.61
C ALA A 191 -5.65 18.81 -14.36
N ALA A 192 -5.81 17.81 -15.21
CA ALA A 192 -4.97 16.61 -15.26
C ALA A 192 -4.68 16.24 -16.72
N SER A 193 -3.45 15.79 -16.98
CA SER A 193 -3.04 15.19 -18.26
C SER A 193 -2.26 13.93 -18.01
N THR A 194 -2.39 12.95 -18.90
CA THR A 194 -1.59 11.73 -18.90
C THR A 194 -0.84 11.63 -20.22
N VAL A 195 0.47 11.42 -20.14
CA VAL A 195 1.30 11.04 -21.28
C VAL A 195 1.52 9.55 -21.23
N LEU A 196 1.24 8.85 -22.32
CA LEU A 196 1.52 7.43 -22.49
C LEU A 196 2.79 7.25 -23.32
N CYS A 197 3.72 6.45 -22.82
CA CYS A 197 4.91 6.01 -23.57
C CYS A 197 4.82 4.50 -23.74
N GLY A 198 4.68 4.05 -24.96
CA GLY A 198 4.53 2.65 -25.30
C GLY A 198 5.86 1.94 -25.59
N ASP A 199 5.88 0.63 -25.40
CA ASP A 199 6.92 -0.30 -25.84
C ASP A 199 8.34 0.04 -25.35
N LEU A 200 8.47 0.43 -24.08
CA LEU A 200 9.75 0.72 -23.44
C LEU A 200 10.33 -0.52 -22.75
N ASP A 201 11.64 -0.77 -22.94
CA ASP A 201 12.35 -1.73 -22.09
C ASP A 201 12.73 -1.10 -20.73
N ALA A 202 13.23 -1.90 -19.81
CA ALA A 202 13.57 -1.44 -18.47
C ALA A 202 14.61 -0.32 -18.45
N ASP A 203 15.59 -0.35 -19.36
CA ASP A 203 16.61 0.72 -19.49
C ASP A 203 15.99 2.02 -20.01
N ALA A 204 15.11 1.94 -21.00
CA ALA A 204 14.38 3.11 -21.51
C ALA A 204 13.50 3.73 -20.43
N VAL A 205 12.80 2.92 -19.61
CA VAL A 205 12.01 3.43 -18.47
C VAL A 205 12.92 4.08 -17.43
N ARG A 206 14.06 3.49 -17.10
CA ARG A 206 15.05 4.10 -16.20
C ARG A 206 15.56 5.44 -16.74
N ARG A 207 15.92 5.49 -18.04
CA ARG A 207 16.35 6.75 -18.71
C ARG A 207 15.24 7.79 -18.71
N LEU A 208 13.98 7.40 -18.92
CA LEU A 208 12.83 8.31 -18.84
C LEU A 208 12.73 8.96 -17.45
N VAL A 209 12.83 8.16 -16.36
CA VAL A 209 12.80 8.69 -15.00
C VAL A 209 13.95 9.67 -14.73
N LEU A 210 15.18 9.32 -15.14
CA LEU A 210 16.34 10.18 -14.97
C LEU A 210 16.22 11.47 -15.77
N ALA A 211 15.75 11.39 -17.01
CA ALA A 211 15.56 12.56 -17.87
C ALA A 211 14.48 13.50 -17.35
N MET A 212 13.35 12.96 -16.85
CA MET A 212 12.32 13.78 -16.18
C MET A 212 12.91 14.56 -14.99
N ARG A 213 13.74 13.92 -14.17
CA ARG A 213 14.42 14.58 -13.03
C ARG A 213 15.39 15.67 -13.49
N GLN A 214 16.18 15.42 -14.53
CA GLN A 214 17.14 16.39 -15.06
C GLN A 214 16.47 17.67 -15.55
N VAL A 215 15.28 17.56 -16.17
CA VAL A 215 14.51 18.71 -16.63
C VAL A 215 13.48 19.19 -15.61
N GLN A 216 13.56 18.69 -14.38
CA GLN A 216 12.71 19.11 -13.25
C GLN A 216 11.20 18.99 -13.54
N LEU A 217 10.78 17.89 -14.16
CA LEU A 217 9.36 17.55 -14.23
C LEU A 217 8.88 17.00 -12.88
N GLU A 218 7.68 17.38 -12.51
CA GLU A 218 7.03 16.97 -11.25
C GLU A 218 5.75 16.16 -11.52
N PRO A 219 5.87 14.92 -12.02
CA PRO A 219 4.70 14.10 -12.25
C PRO A 219 3.98 13.79 -10.94
N THR A 220 2.66 13.77 -10.98
CA THR A 220 1.83 13.37 -9.84
C THR A 220 1.87 11.86 -9.64
N ALA A 221 1.88 11.13 -10.75
CA ALA A 221 1.95 9.67 -10.75
C ALA A 221 2.75 9.18 -11.95
N VAL A 222 3.56 8.13 -11.73
CA VAL A 222 4.26 7.40 -12.78
C VAL A 222 4.07 5.92 -12.52
N ALA A 223 3.47 5.21 -13.48
CA ALA A 223 3.28 3.78 -13.43
C ALA A 223 3.74 3.14 -14.75
N ALA A 224 4.43 2.00 -14.64
CA ALA A 224 4.80 1.17 -15.75
C ALA A 224 4.03 -0.16 -15.64
N LEU A 225 3.17 -0.43 -16.59
CA LEU A 225 2.44 -1.68 -16.72
C LEU A 225 3.26 -2.64 -17.57
N VAL A 226 3.38 -3.88 -17.11
CA VAL A 226 3.91 -4.94 -17.94
C VAL A 226 2.95 -5.16 -19.11
N ARG A 227 3.47 -5.19 -20.32
CA ARG A 227 2.68 -5.50 -21.51
C ARG A 227 2.19 -6.95 -21.41
N GLU A 228 0.91 -7.15 -21.60
CA GLU A 228 0.34 -8.47 -21.73
C GLU A 228 0.78 -9.03 -23.09
N GLY A 229 1.84 -9.81 -23.10
CA GLY A 229 2.32 -10.57 -24.27
C GLY A 229 2.14 -12.06 -24.00
N GLY A 230 1.51 -12.79 -24.89
CA GLY A 230 1.37 -14.24 -24.79
C GLY A 230 0.35 -14.78 -25.74
N ASP A 231 0.58 -16.05 -26.13
CA ASP A 231 -0.38 -16.92 -26.77
C ASP A 231 -1.18 -17.70 -25.70
N ASP A 232 -2.12 -18.52 -26.11
CA ASP A 232 -2.98 -19.34 -25.24
C ASP A 232 -2.21 -20.28 -24.29
N LEU A 233 -0.88 -20.33 -24.33
CA LEU A 233 0.01 -21.22 -23.57
C LEU A 233 0.72 -20.55 -22.38
N GLY A 234 0.61 -19.23 -22.20
CA GLY A 234 1.12 -18.52 -21.02
C GLY A 234 1.68 -17.14 -21.32
N VAL A 235 1.37 -16.18 -20.41
CA VAL A 235 1.91 -14.84 -20.45
C VAL A 235 3.39 -14.89 -20.07
N ARG A 236 4.27 -14.54 -21.00
CA ARG A 236 5.69 -14.34 -20.74
C ARG A 236 5.95 -12.85 -20.58
N PHE A 237 6.79 -12.49 -19.62
CA PHE A 237 7.35 -11.17 -19.55
C PHE A 237 8.35 -10.98 -20.70
N ASP A 238 8.02 -10.14 -21.65
CA ASP A 238 8.86 -9.84 -22.84
C ASP A 238 9.87 -8.72 -22.60
N GLY A 239 9.95 -8.20 -21.36
CA GLY A 239 10.82 -7.08 -21.00
C GLY A 239 10.25 -5.72 -21.37
N ARG A 240 9.00 -5.63 -21.81
CA ARG A 240 8.38 -4.39 -22.29
C ARG A 240 7.33 -3.84 -21.34
N PHE A 241 7.28 -2.51 -21.32
CA PHE A 241 6.39 -1.73 -20.48
C PHE A 241 5.64 -0.67 -21.29
N GLU A 242 4.40 -0.45 -20.90
CA GLU A 242 3.67 0.77 -21.20
C GLU A 242 3.72 1.69 -19.98
N VAL A 243 4.19 2.92 -20.15
CA VAL A 243 4.39 3.86 -19.04
C VAL A 243 3.40 5.01 -19.12
N GLY A 244 2.60 5.19 -18.07
CA GLY A 244 1.74 6.35 -17.88
C GLY A 244 2.38 7.36 -16.93
N VAL A 245 2.52 8.59 -17.40
CA VAL A 245 2.99 9.73 -16.60
C VAL A 245 1.86 10.73 -16.48
N ARG A 246 1.36 10.94 -15.25
CA ARG A 246 0.27 11.88 -14.97
C ARG A 246 0.79 13.16 -14.35
N PHE A 247 0.32 14.28 -14.86
CA PHE A 247 0.48 15.60 -14.27
C PHE A 247 -0.88 16.11 -13.80
N GLU A 248 -0.93 16.68 -12.59
CA GLU A 248 -2.13 17.26 -11.98
C GLU A 248 -1.77 18.62 -11.35
N GLY A 249 -2.64 19.62 -11.42
CA GLY A 249 -2.44 20.94 -10.81
C GLY A 249 -3.15 22.05 -11.58
N PHE A 250 -2.55 23.23 -11.61
CA PHE A 250 -3.06 24.36 -12.40
C PHE A 250 -2.94 24.07 -13.89
N GLU A 251 -3.95 24.46 -14.67
CA GLU A 251 -4.04 24.14 -16.10
C GLU A 251 -2.76 24.50 -16.89
N LYS A 252 -2.23 25.73 -16.70
CA LYS A 252 -1.01 26.19 -17.38
C LYS A 252 0.20 25.31 -17.03
N GLY A 253 0.36 24.93 -15.76
CA GLY A 253 1.46 24.10 -15.28
C GLY A 253 1.37 22.68 -15.86
N VAL A 254 0.19 22.09 -15.86
CA VAL A 254 -0.07 20.75 -16.43
C VAL A 254 0.30 20.76 -17.92
N ARG A 255 -0.21 21.72 -18.70
CA ARG A 255 0.07 21.84 -20.13
C ARG A 255 1.57 21.98 -20.41
N GLN A 256 2.27 22.81 -19.64
CA GLN A 256 3.70 23.02 -19.82
C GLN A 256 4.52 21.76 -19.53
N GLN A 257 4.19 21.02 -18.46
CA GLN A 257 4.90 19.80 -18.11
C GLN A 257 4.64 18.69 -19.13
N THR A 258 3.39 18.55 -19.60
CA THR A 258 3.02 17.62 -20.66
C THR A 258 3.82 17.89 -21.94
N SER A 259 3.86 19.15 -22.43
CA SER A 259 4.62 19.51 -23.63
C SER A 259 6.11 19.22 -23.47
N ARG A 260 6.70 19.55 -22.30
CA ARG A 260 8.13 19.27 -22.04
C ARG A 260 8.45 17.78 -22.02
N LEU A 261 7.54 16.93 -21.50
CA LEU A 261 7.73 15.49 -21.54
C LEU A 261 7.67 14.96 -22.97
N LEU A 262 6.72 15.42 -23.79
CA LEU A 262 6.60 15.02 -25.21
C LEU A 262 7.83 15.42 -26.02
N GLU A 263 8.35 16.65 -25.84
CA GLU A 263 9.60 17.08 -26.46
C GLU A 263 10.78 16.20 -26.04
N LEU A 264 10.86 15.86 -24.74
CA LEU A 264 11.89 15.00 -24.20
C LEU A 264 11.83 13.60 -24.84
N ALA A 265 10.64 13.01 -24.90
CA ALA A 265 10.40 11.70 -25.51
C ALA A 265 10.80 11.68 -27.00
N THR A 266 10.41 12.70 -27.73
CA THR A 266 10.78 12.87 -29.15
C THR A 266 12.29 12.89 -29.35
N ARG A 267 13.03 13.65 -28.53
CA ARG A 267 14.50 13.71 -28.61
C ARG A 267 15.18 12.38 -28.31
N GLN A 268 14.55 11.54 -27.49
CA GLN A 268 15.07 10.22 -27.12
C GLN A 268 14.59 9.09 -28.04
N GLY A 269 13.72 9.39 -28.99
CA GLY A 269 13.11 8.39 -29.90
C GLY A 269 12.09 7.47 -29.19
N TRP A 270 11.54 7.86 -28.05
CA TRP A 270 10.47 7.13 -27.40
C TRP A 270 9.13 7.51 -28.00
N GLY A 271 8.33 6.49 -28.34
CA GLY A 271 6.93 6.69 -28.73
C GLY A 271 6.12 7.21 -27.54
N ALA A 272 5.72 8.50 -27.58
CA ALA A 272 4.94 9.12 -26.53
C ALA A 272 3.85 10.02 -27.11
N GLU A 273 2.69 10.00 -26.48
CA GLU A 273 1.55 10.85 -26.83
C GLU A 273 0.82 11.35 -25.59
N GLU A 274 0.23 12.53 -25.70
CA GLU A 274 -0.77 12.96 -24.72
C GLU A 274 -2.05 12.14 -24.94
N ALA A 275 -2.42 11.37 -23.93
CA ALA A 275 -3.56 10.48 -24.02
C ALA A 275 -4.89 11.24 -24.03
N GLY A 276 -5.76 10.92 -24.97
CA GLY A 276 -7.15 11.34 -24.87
C GLY A 276 -7.82 10.76 -23.63
N VAL A 277 -8.99 11.32 -23.28
CA VAL A 277 -9.71 10.96 -22.03
C VAL A 277 -9.94 9.46 -21.88
N ASP A 278 -10.32 8.78 -22.95
CA ASP A 278 -10.62 7.34 -22.91
C ASP A 278 -9.34 6.50 -22.79
N ALA A 279 -8.27 6.85 -23.51
CA ALA A 279 -6.98 6.15 -23.43
C ALA A 279 -6.34 6.32 -22.03
N ALA A 280 -6.40 7.53 -21.47
CA ALA A 280 -5.93 7.78 -20.11
C ALA A 280 -6.75 6.98 -19.09
N ARG A 281 -8.08 6.95 -19.23
CA ARG A 281 -8.96 6.16 -18.35
C ARG A 281 -8.65 4.68 -18.47
N ASP A 282 -8.47 4.13 -19.67
CA ASP A 282 -8.14 2.73 -19.88
C ASP A 282 -6.82 2.36 -19.21
N PHE A 283 -5.76 3.14 -19.42
CA PHE A 283 -4.47 2.89 -18.77
C PHE A 283 -4.58 2.81 -17.24
N TRP A 284 -5.23 3.80 -16.61
CA TRP A 284 -5.36 3.81 -15.15
C TRP A 284 -6.33 2.75 -14.64
N THR A 285 -7.33 2.36 -15.42
CA THR A 285 -8.21 1.22 -15.09
C THR A 285 -7.45 -0.10 -15.12
N ARG A 286 -6.59 -0.32 -16.12
CA ARG A 286 -5.70 -1.50 -16.17
C ARG A 286 -4.70 -1.50 -15.00
N HIS A 287 -4.16 -0.33 -14.66
CA HIS A 287 -3.33 -0.16 -13.47
C HIS A 287 -4.08 -0.60 -12.20
N ASP A 288 -5.28 -0.08 -11.97
CA ASP A 288 -6.08 -0.40 -10.78
C ASP A 288 -6.45 -1.88 -10.76
N ARG A 289 -6.85 -2.42 -11.89
CA ARG A 289 -7.14 -3.86 -12.04
C ARG A 289 -5.93 -4.72 -11.69
N ALA A 290 -4.74 -4.38 -12.16
CA ALA A 290 -3.52 -5.12 -11.84
C ALA A 290 -3.21 -5.13 -10.33
N ARG A 291 -3.65 -4.09 -9.58
CA ARG A 291 -3.48 -3.95 -8.14
C ARG A 291 -4.62 -4.57 -7.32
N GLU A 292 -5.84 -4.53 -7.82
CA GLU A 292 -7.07 -4.83 -7.07
C GLU A 292 -7.70 -6.18 -7.40
N GLU A 293 -7.47 -6.71 -8.61
CA GLU A 293 -8.02 -8.00 -8.98
C GLU A 293 -7.52 -9.10 -8.03
N PRO A 294 -8.42 -9.92 -7.48
CA PRO A 294 -8.03 -11.02 -6.61
C PRO A 294 -7.00 -11.93 -7.26
N ALA A 295 -6.03 -12.39 -6.47
CA ALA A 295 -5.00 -13.31 -6.92
C ALA A 295 -4.55 -14.22 -5.78
N GLY A 296 -4.27 -15.47 -6.11
CA GLY A 296 -3.73 -16.45 -5.16
C GLY A 296 -2.34 -16.08 -4.66
N PHE A 297 -1.53 -15.42 -5.49
CA PHE A 297 -0.22 -14.90 -5.14
C PHE A 297 -0.16 -13.39 -5.35
N ARG A 298 0.36 -12.67 -4.35
CA ARG A 298 0.71 -11.24 -4.47
C ARG A 298 2.02 -10.98 -3.76
N ALA A 299 2.91 -10.24 -4.39
CA ALA A 299 4.16 -9.79 -3.79
C ALA A 299 4.41 -8.31 -4.07
N LYS A 300 5.04 -7.65 -3.12
CA LYS A 300 5.58 -6.29 -3.25
C LYS A 300 7.08 -6.35 -3.24
N LEU A 301 7.67 -5.63 -4.16
CA LEU A 301 9.10 -5.46 -4.30
C LEU A 301 9.48 -4.02 -3.99
N ALA A 302 10.63 -3.85 -3.35
CA ALA A 302 11.26 -2.54 -3.20
C ALA A 302 12.73 -2.67 -3.57
N ALA A 303 13.19 -1.77 -4.43
CA ALA A 303 14.56 -1.68 -4.91
C ALA A 303 14.94 -0.19 -5.03
N GLU A 304 16.20 0.11 -5.32
CA GLU A 304 16.55 1.46 -5.71
C GLU A 304 15.86 1.82 -7.05
N PRO A 305 15.42 3.07 -7.25
CA PRO A 305 14.78 3.47 -8.51
C PRO A 305 15.63 3.22 -9.76
N THR A 306 16.95 3.14 -9.58
CA THR A 306 17.91 2.85 -10.64
C THR A 306 17.99 1.36 -11.01
N ASP A 307 17.48 0.48 -10.15
CA ASP A 307 17.58 -0.98 -10.29
C ASP A 307 16.39 -1.62 -11.03
N LEU A 308 15.62 -0.83 -11.79
CA LEU A 308 14.45 -1.34 -12.51
C LEU A 308 14.79 -2.52 -13.44
N GLU A 309 15.98 -2.53 -14.01
CA GLU A 309 16.44 -3.61 -14.87
C GLU A 309 16.60 -4.95 -14.09
N ARG A 310 17.11 -4.89 -12.86
CA ARG A 310 17.15 -6.06 -11.97
C ARG A 310 15.75 -6.50 -11.55
N VAL A 311 14.85 -5.56 -11.28
CA VAL A 311 13.44 -5.87 -11.01
C VAL A 311 12.82 -6.56 -12.22
N ALA A 312 12.99 -6.02 -13.42
CA ALA A 312 12.42 -6.57 -14.62
C ALA A 312 12.99 -7.97 -14.92
N ASN A 313 14.31 -8.10 -15.09
CA ASN A 313 14.95 -9.33 -15.54
C ASN A 313 15.08 -10.36 -14.40
N GLY A 314 15.47 -9.92 -13.21
CA GLY A 314 15.68 -10.82 -12.07
C GLY A 314 14.38 -11.28 -11.42
N VAL A 315 13.47 -10.35 -11.12
CA VAL A 315 12.29 -10.66 -10.32
C VAL A 315 11.08 -11.02 -11.18
N LEU A 316 10.70 -10.16 -12.13
CA LEU A 316 9.58 -10.47 -13.03
C LEU A 316 9.93 -11.66 -13.90
N GLY A 317 11.16 -11.74 -14.42
CA GLY A 317 11.66 -12.90 -15.18
C GLY A 317 11.59 -14.21 -14.41
N SER A 318 11.74 -14.21 -13.08
CA SER A 318 11.63 -15.41 -12.24
C SER A 318 10.18 -15.76 -11.88
N LEU A 319 9.33 -14.77 -11.57
CA LEU A 319 7.97 -14.98 -11.07
C LEU A 319 6.96 -15.23 -12.18
N PHE A 320 7.05 -14.54 -13.32
CA PHE A 320 6.07 -14.66 -14.39
C PHE A 320 5.93 -16.09 -14.94
N PRO A 321 7.03 -16.84 -15.20
CA PRO A 321 6.91 -18.19 -15.74
C PRO A 321 6.23 -19.21 -14.83
N VAL A 322 6.18 -18.93 -13.52
CA VAL A 322 5.64 -19.87 -12.50
C VAL A 322 4.24 -19.50 -12.01
N LEU A 323 3.71 -18.36 -12.46
CA LEU A 323 2.37 -17.89 -12.13
C LEU A 323 1.44 -18.04 -13.34
N GLU A 324 0.17 -18.31 -13.08
CA GLU A 324 -0.89 -18.21 -14.08
C GLU A 324 -1.47 -16.80 -14.09
N ARG A 325 -1.77 -16.29 -15.29
CA ARG A 325 -2.28 -14.92 -15.48
C ARG A 325 -1.46 -13.89 -14.68
N PRO A 326 -0.11 -13.91 -14.83
CA PRO A 326 0.76 -13.01 -14.12
C PRO A 326 0.51 -11.58 -14.59
N ARG A 327 0.51 -10.65 -13.65
CA ARG A 327 0.44 -9.21 -13.91
C ARG A 327 1.35 -8.45 -12.97
N ALA A 328 1.88 -7.34 -13.43
CA ALA A 328 2.71 -6.49 -12.59
C ALA A 328 2.52 -5.01 -12.90
N VAL A 329 2.71 -4.20 -11.87
CA VAL A 329 2.79 -2.75 -11.94
C VAL A 329 4.08 -2.31 -11.27
N CYS A 330 4.87 -1.51 -11.97
CA CYS A 330 6.05 -0.87 -11.41
C CYS A 330 5.77 0.63 -11.19
N TYR A 331 6.31 1.17 -10.10
CA TYR A 331 6.41 2.61 -9.84
C TYR A 331 7.89 3.00 -9.92
N PRO A 332 8.40 3.27 -11.14
CA PRO A 332 9.84 3.34 -11.38
C PRO A 332 10.50 4.51 -10.66
N VAL A 333 9.77 5.62 -10.43
CA VAL A 333 10.27 6.77 -9.64
C VAL A 333 10.48 6.40 -8.16
N LEU A 334 9.72 5.42 -7.67
CA LEU A 334 9.73 5.00 -6.26
C LEU A 334 10.57 3.74 -6.01
N GLY A 335 11.07 3.08 -7.06
CA GLY A 335 11.74 1.78 -6.93
C GLY A 335 10.81 0.66 -6.41
N LEU A 336 9.53 0.72 -6.73
CA LEU A 336 8.53 -0.23 -6.23
C LEU A 336 7.89 -1.00 -7.38
N ALA A 337 7.60 -2.28 -7.13
CA ALA A 337 6.79 -3.08 -8.04
C ALA A 337 5.82 -3.99 -7.25
N PHE A 338 4.72 -4.34 -7.89
CA PHE A 338 3.72 -5.26 -7.38
C PHE A 338 3.48 -6.32 -8.44
N VAL A 339 3.55 -7.58 -8.01
CA VAL A 339 3.31 -8.75 -8.85
C VAL A 339 2.14 -9.52 -8.29
N ALA A 340 1.26 -10.00 -9.16
CA ALA A 340 0.13 -10.84 -8.80
C ALA A 340 -0.08 -11.94 -9.86
N GLY A 341 -0.72 -13.03 -9.46
CA GLY A 341 -1.09 -14.14 -10.32
C GLY A 341 -1.64 -15.32 -9.53
N GLU A 342 -2.00 -16.39 -10.21
CA GLU A 342 -2.47 -17.61 -9.57
C GLU A 342 -1.33 -18.63 -9.43
N VAL A 343 -1.38 -19.44 -8.38
CA VAL A 343 -0.37 -20.47 -8.10
C VAL A 343 -0.91 -21.82 -8.57
N ARG A 344 -0.20 -22.44 -9.51
CA ARG A 344 -0.48 -23.80 -9.95
C ARG A 344 0.16 -24.84 -9.02
N SER A 345 1.39 -24.55 -8.57
CA SER A 345 2.18 -25.45 -7.72
C SER A 345 3.13 -24.64 -6.84
N ALA A 346 3.29 -25.06 -5.57
CA ALA A 346 4.12 -24.34 -4.60
C ALA A 346 5.64 -24.40 -4.90
N PRO A 347 6.26 -25.56 -5.22
CA PRO A 347 7.73 -25.63 -5.35
C PRO A 347 8.33 -24.65 -6.37
N PRO A 348 7.79 -24.46 -7.59
CA PRO A 348 8.30 -23.46 -8.52
C PRO A 348 8.19 -22.03 -8.00
N VAL A 349 7.09 -21.68 -7.30
CA VAL A 349 6.90 -20.34 -6.74
C VAL A 349 7.89 -20.07 -5.60
N LEU A 350 8.14 -21.06 -4.74
CA LEU A 350 9.16 -20.96 -3.69
C LEU A 350 10.56 -20.70 -4.25
N ALA A 351 10.96 -21.46 -5.27
CA ALA A 351 12.24 -21.27 -5.96
C ALA A 351 12.31 -19.87 -6.61
N ALA A 352 11.22 -19.41 -7.26
CA ALA A 352 11.17 -18.10 -7.89
C ALA A 352 11.25 -16.95 -6.88
N VAL A 353 10.59 -17.05 -5.71
CA VAL A 353 10.70 -16.06 -4.65
C VAL A 353 12.12 -16.01 -4.09
N ALA A 354 12.80 -17.16 -3.91
CA ALA A 354 14.19 -17.22 -3.48
C ALA A 354 15.09 -16.52 -4.51
N ALA A 355 15.01 -16.87 -5.78
CA ALA A 355 15.75 -16.24 -6.86
C ALA A 355 15.49 -14.73 -6.96
N ALA A 356 14.23 -14.30 -6.78
CA ALA A 356 13.86 -12.89 -6.76
C ALA A 356 14.53 -12.12 -5.61
N ARG A 357 14.64 -12.73 -4.43
CA ARG A 357 15.36 -12.15 -3.27
C ARG A 357 16.87 -12.06 -3.51
N GLU A 358 17.46 -13.08 -4.11
CA GLU A 358 18.87 -13.07 -4.50
C GLU A 358 19.19 -12.00 -5.55
N ALA A 359 18.26 -11.77 -6.49
CA ALA A 359 18.40 -10.73 -7.51
C ALA A 359 18.36 -9.30 -6.93
N LEU A 360 17.79 -9.12 -5.72
CA LEU A 360 17.65 -7.82 -5.04
C LEU A 360 18.34 -7.80 -3.67
N PRO A 361 19.66 -7.91 -3.59
CA PRO A 361 20.37 -8.01 -2.30
C PRO A 361 20.27 -6.73 -1.45
N GLN A 362 20.04 -5.56 -2.07
CA GLN A 362 19.84 -4.27 -1.41
C GLN A 362 18.34 -3.91 -1.30
N GLY A 363 17.48 -4.76 -1.84
CA GLY A 363 16.03 -4.56 -1.89
C GLY A 363 15.25 -5.48 -0.97
N SER A 364 13.95 -5.60 -1.23
CA SER A 364 13.09 -6.55 -0.51
C SER A 364 12.02 -7.14 -1.43
N VAL A 365 11.66 -8.40 -1.17
CA VAL A 365 10.53 -9.10 -1.76
C VAL A 365 9.66 -9.63 -0.63
N VAL A 366 8.53 -8.94 -0.40
CA VAL A 366 7.55 -9.29 0.64
C VAL A 366 6.34 -9.95 -0.03
N VAL A 367 5.99 -11.15 0.43
CA VAL A 367 4.82 -11.88 -0.08
C VAL A 367 3.58 -11.41 0.69
N HIS A 368 2.67 -10.72 0.00
CA HIS A 368 1.44 -10.18 0.58
C HIS A 368 0.32 -11.22 0.65
N ALA A 369 0.24 -12.10 -0.33
CA ALA A 369 -0.71 -13.20 -0.37
C ALA A 369 -0.08 -14.41 -1.05
N ALA A 370 -0.35 -15.59 -0.53
CA ALA A 370 0.01 -16.85 -1.16
C ALA A 370 -0.86 -17.98 -0.56
N PRO A 371 -1.05 -19.11 -1.27
CA PRO A 371 -1.68 -20.29 -0.73
C PRO A 371 -0.94 -20.84 0.50
N PRO A 372 -1.61 -21.58 1.38
CA PRO A 372 -1.01 -22.11 2.62
C PRO A 372 0.29 -22.89 2.40
N GLU A 373 0.33 -23.73 1.36
CA GLU A 373 1.49 -24.55 1.01
C GLU A 373 2.72 -23.71 0.59
N VAL A 374 2.52 -22.56 -0.04
CA VAL A 374 3.61 -21.61 -0.35
C VAL A 374 4.05 -20.90 0.93
N ARG A 375 3.09 -20.46 1.77
CA ARG A 375 3.40 -19.77 3.04
C ARG A 375 4.15 -20.65 4.02
N ALA A 376 3.87 -21.94 4.05
CA ALA A 376 4.56 -22.92 4.91
C ALA A 376 6.04 -23.09 4.52
N GLY A 377 6.40 -22.84 3.25
CA GLY A 377 7.75 -23.01 2.73
C GLY A 377 8.64 -21.77 2.75
N LEU A 378 8.14 -20.60 3.20
CA LEU A 378 8.93 -19.36 3.23
C LEU A 378 8.54 -18.41 4.35
N ASP A 379 9.47 -17.55 4.76
CA ASP A 379 9.13 -16.33 5.50
C ASP A 379 8.56 -15.28 4.52
N VAL A 380 7.31 -14.88 4.74
CA VAL A 380 6.60 -13.91 3.88
C VAL A 380 7.30 -12.53 3.86
N TRP A 381 7.99 -12.17 4.94
CA TRP A 381 8.72 -10.91 5.07
C TRP A 381 10.10 -10.93 4.42
N GLY A 382 10.72 -12.12 4.31
CA GLY A 382 12.11 -12.27 3.93
C GLY A 382 13.09 -12.14 5.11
N PRO A 383 14.35 -11.78 4.84
CA PRO A 383 15.36 -11.68 5.90
C PRO A 383 14.97 -10.68 6.99
N ALA A 384 15.26 -11.03 8.24
CA ALA A 384 15.01 -10.18 9.39
C ALA A 384 15.80 -8.86 9.28
N PRO A 385 15.16 -7.69 9.52
CA PRO A 385 15.85 -6.41 9.48
C PRO A 385 16.81 -6.25 10.66
N ALA A 386 17.89 -5.49 10.48
CA ALA A 386 18.85 -5.20 11.55
C ALA A 386 18.20 -4.56 12.80
N ALA A 387 17.10 -3.82 12.61
CA ALA A 387 16.36 -3.16 13.68
C ALA A 387 15.37 -4.08 14.44
N LEU A 388 15.33 -5.40 14.18
CA LEU A 388 14.35 -6.31 14.77
C LEU A 388 14.32 -6.25 16.30
N ALA A 389 15.49 -6.17 16.95
CA ALA A 389 15.57 -6.07 18.42
C ALA A 389 14.91 -4.80 18.96
N LEU A 390 15.07 -3.65 18.27
CA LEU A 390 14.41 -2.40 18.63
C LEU A 390 12.88 -2.51 18.40
N MET A 391 12.46 -3.13 17.29
CA MET A 391 11.04 -3.38 17.01
C MET A 391 10.38 -4.22 18.11
N ALA A 392 11.08 -5.27 18.59
CA ALA A 392 10.60 -6.08 19.70
C ALA A 392 10.46 -5.27 21.00
N GLN A 393 11.40 -4.39 21.33
CA GLN A 393 11.31 -3.51 22.49
C GLN A 393 10.11 -2.56 22.39
N VAL A 394 9.85 -1.99 21.22
CA VAL A 394 8.66 -1.13 20.99
C VAL A 394 7.37 -1.93 21.18
N LYS A 395 7.31 -3.14 20.61
CA LYS A 395 6.18 -4.06 20.80
C LYS A 395 5.94 -4.34 22.29
N ASP A 396 6.97 -4.72 23.03
CA ASP A 396 6.87 -5.05 24.46
C ASP A 396 6.44 -3.85 25.33
N ARG A 397 6.71 -2.62 24.89
CA ARG A 397 6.24 -1.40 25.59
C ARG A 397 4.78 -1.09 25.34
N LEU A 398 4.26 -1.38 24.14
CA LEU A 398 2.87 -1.07 23.77
C LEU A 398 1.92 -2.24 23.99
N ASP A 399 2.42 -3.47 23.90
CA ASP A 399 1.70 -4.72 24.11
C ASP A 399 2.57 -5.73 24.88
N PRO A 400 2.75 -5.55 26.20
CA PRO A 400 3.61 -6.42 27.03
C PRO A 400 3.20 -7.89 27.01
N GLY A 401 1.91 -8.16 26.81
CA GLY A 401 1.36 -9.52 26.71
C GLY A 401 1.51 -10.14 25.32
N ARG A 402 2.02 -9.41 24.33
CA ARG A 402 2.13 -9.83 22.91
C ARG A 402 0.84 -10.44 22.37
N ARG A 403 -0.31 -9.83 22.71
CA ARG A 403 -1.66 -10.33 22.38
C ARG A 403 -2.25 -9.72 21.11
N LEU A 404 -1.73 -8.59 20.65
CA LEU A 404 -2.25 -7.86 19.50
C LEU A 404 -1.63 -8.41 18.20
N ALA A 405 -2.48 -8.99 17.34
CA ALA A 405 -2.13 -9.59 16.06
C ALA A 405 -0.86 -10.49 16.12
N PRO A 406 -0.80 -11.47 17.05
CA PRO A 406 0.43 -12.19 17.39
C PRO A 406 0.99 -12.96 16.20
N GLY A 407 2.30 -12.85 15.99
CA GLY A 407 3.03 -13.54 14.92
C GLY A 407 2.91 -12.88 13.54
N ARG A 408 2.10 -11.84 13.38
CA ARG A 408 1.79 -11.27 12.07
C ARG A 408 2.92 -10.45 11.46
N PHE A 409 3.68 -9.75 12.28
CA PHE A 409 4.73 -8.85 11.83
C PHE A 409 6.06 -9.58 11.59
N VAL A 410 7.05 -8.87 11.02
CA VAL A 410 8.39 -9.42 10.77
C VAL A 410 9.01 -9.97 12.04
N GLY A 411 9.69 -11.12 11.93
CA GLY A 411 10.27 -11.79 13.09
C GLY A 411 9.27 -12.38 14.07
N GLY A 412 7.99 -12.54 13.69
CA GLY A 412 6.95 -13.13 14.55
C GLY A 412 6.42 -12.15 15.62
N LEU A 413 6.64 -10.85 15.46
CA LEU A 413 6.14 -9.81 16.36
C LEU A 413 4.64 -9.55 16.19
#